data_75bf3d144f3be53f273f7922ea522813
#
_entry.id   75bf3d144f3be53f273f7922ea522813
#
_cell.length_a   1.000
_cell.length_b   1.000
_cell.length_c   1.000
_cell.angle_alpha   90.00
_cell.angle_beta   90.00
_cell.angle_gamma   90.00
#
_symmetry.space_group_name_H-M   'P 1'
#
loop_
_entity.id
_entity.type
_entity.pdbx_description
1 polymer ?
#
loop_
_entity_poly.entity_id
_entity_poly.type
_entity_poly.pdbx_seq_one_letter_code
_entity_poly.pdbx_strand_id
1 'polypeptide(L)'
;KFNDLIFIFPMVQKDKEFSLDSPQHKGKVRRPLAERMRPRSIEEVVGQSHIIGEGCLLPNLIKENRVSNLILAGPPGSGKTTLASVIATEGNCKLLRVNAVTSNASELRETIKLVKYYGSENCFLFVDELHRFNKAQQDLLLPDVESGEVRLIGATTHNPRYYIIDPLLSRCQLLTLDPIPAKTIEKALNHALKNTSNGLGEQACTATKSILEQLAILSEGDLRKAYNFLETIVEGLPTKTKISEGHIKGFCRERSIRYDRDEDEHYNTCLLYTSDAADELTS
;
A
#
# COMPACT_ATOMS: atom_id res chain seq x y z
N LYS A 1 -8.99 39.76 -37.52
CA LYS A 1 -9.61 40.28 -36.30
C LYS A 1 -10.34 39.15 -35.63
N PHE A 2 -9.62 38.36 -34.89
CA PHE A 2 -10.13 37.51 -33.82
C PHE A 2 -9.22 37.76 -32.65
N ASN A 3 -9.72 38.55 -31.73
CA ASN A 3 -9.08 38.83 -30.44
C ASN A 3 -9.89 38.16 -29.34
N ASP A 4 -9.17 37.48 -28.50
CA ASP A 4 -9.34 37.37 -27.05
C ASP A 4 -10.64 36.83 -26.48
N LEU A 5 -10.59 35.57 -26.16
CA LEU A 5 -11.30 35.02 -24.98
C LEU A 5 -10.34 34.15 -24.18
N ILE A 6 -9.51 34.80 -23.37
CA ILE A 6 -8.78 34.18 -22.29
C ILE A 6 -9.81 33.87 -21.23
N PHE A 7 -10.26 32.59 -21.16
CA PHE A 7 -10.96 32.10 -20.00
C PHE A 7 -9.94 31.91 -18.87
N ILE A 8 -9.96 32.84 -17.94
CA ILE A 8 -9.27 32.74 -16.66
C ILE A 8 -10.01 31.68 -15.85
N PHE A 9 -9.47 30.46 -15.82
CA PHE A 9 -9.83 29.50 -14.80
C PHE A 9 -9.21 29.93 -13.47
N PRO A 10 -9.96 29.97 -12.37
CA PRO A 10 -9.40 30.26 -11.07
C PRO A 10 -8.39 29.16 -10.73
N MET A 11 -7.16 29.55 -10.48
CA MET A 11 -6.14 28.71 -9.85
C MET A 11 -6.77 28.05 -8.63
N VAL A 12 -6.80 26.73 -8.63
CA VAL A 12 -7.02 25.95 -7.41
C VAL A 12 -6.00 26.42 -6.39
N GLN A 13 -6.51 27.03 -5.33
CA GLN A 13 -5.71 27.57 -4.25
C GLN A 13 -4.74 26.51 -3.76
N LYS A 14 -3.45 26.86 -3.77
CA LYS A 14 -2.42 26.26 -2.96
C LYS A 14 -2.96 26.11 -1.54
N ASP A 15 -2.66 24.97 -0.97
CA ASP A 15 -2.89 24.63 0.43
C ASP A 15 -2.71 25.84 1.32
N LYS A 16 -3.74 26.22 2.05
CA LYS A 16 -3.64 27.16 3.14
C LYS A 16 -2.72 26.52 4.18
N GLU A 17 -1.48 26.98 4.21
CA GLU A 17 -0.61 26.80 5.37
C GLU A 17 -1.35 27.38 6.58
N PHE A 18 -1.81 26.48 7.43
CA PHE A 18 -2.28 26.82 8.76
C PHE A 18 -1.05 27.03 9.63
N SER A 19 -0.53 28.26 9.64
CA SER A 19 0.55 28.66 10.54
C SER A 19 -0.02 28.80 11.96
N LEU A 20 0.08 27.74 12.74
CA LEU A 20 0.09 27.81 14.19
C LEU A 20 1.53 28.12 14.61
N ASP A 21 1.78 29.36 15.01
CA ASP A 21 2.97 29.74 15.76
C ASP A 21 2.98 29.01 17.08
N SER A 22 3.66 27.88 17.12
CA SER A 22 4.06 27.13 18.31
C SER A 22 5.55 26.84 18.22
N PRO A 23 6.30 26.83 19.35
CA PRO A 23 7.75 26.94 19.36
C PRO A 23 8.41 25.79 18.62
N GLN A 24 9.39 26.15 17.81
CA GLN A 24 10.20 25.36 16.92
C GLN A 24 10.73 24.05 17.53
N HIS A 25 9.98 22.96 17.33
CA HIS A 25 10.60 21.65 17.16
C HIS A 25 10.68 21.39 15.65
N LYS A 26 11.82 21.75 15.06
CA LYS A 26 12.21 21.36 13.71
C LYS A 26 12.57 19.86 13.68
N GLY A 27 11.62 19.00 14.02
CA GLY A 27 11.67 17.59 13.64
C GLY A 27 11.10 17.50 12.21
N LYS A 28 11.93 17.23 11.20
CA LYS A 28 11.43 16.75 9.91
C LYS A 28 10.48 15.60 10.21
N VAL A 29 9.19 15.76 9.91
CA VAL A 29 8.22 14.67 10.00
C VAL A 29 8.74 13.54 9.11
N ARG A 30 9.30 12.51 9.72
CA ARG A 30 9.88 11.37 9.00
C ARG A 30 8.72 10.53 8.48
N ARG A 31 8.63 10.36 7.16
CA ARG A 31 7.61 9.48 6.56
C ARG A 31 7.76 8.07 7.14
N PRO A 32 6.66 7.32 7.40
CA PRO A 32 6.72 5.95 7.88
C PRO A 32 7.62 5.06 7.02
N LEU A 33 8.27 4.08 7.62
CA LEU A 33 9.18 3.15 6.93
C LEU A 33 8.48 2.47 5.73
N ALA A 34 7.24 2.03 5.91
CA ALA A 34 6.44 1.42 4.86
C ALA A 34 6.24 2.33 3.62
N GLU A 35 6.24 3.65 3.80
CA GLU A 35 6.16 4.62 2.71
C GLU A 35 7.53 4.86 2.07
N ARG A 36 8.58 4.94 2.89
CA ARG A 36 9.97 5.15 2.43
C ARG A 36 10.50 3.96 1.64
N MET A 37 10.12 2.74 2.03
CA MET A 37 10.51 1.48 1.41
C MET A 37 9.56 1.05 0.28
N ARG A 38 8.64 1.93 -0.15
CA ARG A 38 7.70 1.60 -1.23
C ARG A 38 8.45 1.39 -2.54
N PRO A 39 8.26 0.24 -3.22
CA PRO A 39 8.82 -0.04 -4.54
C PRO A 39 8.51 1.05 -5.57
N ARG A 40 9.48 1.33 -6.43
CA ARG A 40 9.37 2.28 -7.53
C ARG A 40 9.42 1.62 -8.90
N SER A 41 9.93 0.41 -8.97
CA SER A 41 9.95 -0.43 -10.17
C SER A 41 9.35 -1.80 -9.90
N ILE A 42 9.04 -2.55 -10.95
CA ILE A 42 8.44 -3.88 -10.84
C ILE A 42 9.39 -4.88 -10.20
N GLU A 43 10.69 -4.72 -10.43
CA GLU A 43 11.75 -5.56 -9.88
C GLU A 43 11.86 -5.41 -8.35
N GLU A 44 11.48 -4.25 -7.82
CA GLU A 44 11.49 -3.98 -6.39
C GLU A 44 10.21 -4.50 -5.69
N VAL A 45 9.17 -4.87 -6.44
CA VAL A 45 7.92 -5.38 -5.85
C VAL A 45 8.17 -6.73 -5.19
N VAL A 46 7.84 -6.80 -3.92
CA VAL A 46 8.07 -7.95 -3.07
C VAL A 46 6.89 -8.93 -3.16
N GLY A 47 7.16 -10.18 -3.44
CA GLY A 47 6.14 -11.23 -3.58
C GLY A 47 5.41 -11.17 -4.92
N GLN A 48 4.20 -11.74 -5.00
CA GLN A 48 3.30 -11.72 -6.16
C GLN A 48 3.90 -12.31 -7.46
N SER A 49 4.78 -13.30 -7.33
CA SER A 49 5.48 -13.92 -8.49
C SER A 49 4.53 -14.50 -9.53
N HIS A 50 3.30 -14.86 -9.16
CA HIS A 50 2.26 -15.35 -10.07
C HIS A 50 1.65 -14.24 -10.95
N ILE A 51 1.88 -12.96 -10.62
CA ILE A 51 1.39 -11.79 -11.38
C ILE A 51 2.54 -11.10 -12.14
N ILE A 52 3.69 -10.97 -11.48
CA ILE A 52 4.83 -10.17 -11.96
C ILE A 52 6.09 -10.99 -12.21
N GLY A 53 6.05 -12.31 -11.97
CA GLY A 53 7.20 -13.19 -12.15
C GLY A 53 7.54 -13.46 -13.60
N GLU A 54 8.60 -14.24 -13.80
CA GLU A 54 9.05 -14.65 -15.12
C GLU A 54 7.95 -15.41 -15.87
N GLY A 55 7.71 -15.03 -17.13
CA GLY A 55 6.63 -15.59 -17.94
C GLY A 55 5.25 -14.97 -17.75
N CYS A 56 5.06 -14.05 -16.80
CA CYS A 56 3.81 -13.31 -16.64
C CYS A 56 3.65 -12.23 -17.73
N LEU A 57 2.41 -11.97 -18.12
CA LEU A 57 2.11 -10.98 -19.17
C LEU A 57 2.16 -9.53 -18.67
N LEU A 58 1.84 -9.30 -17.40
CA LEU A 58 1.71 -7.96 -16.85
C LEU A 58 3.00 -7.12 -16.99
N PRO A 59 4.22 -7.64 -16.72
CA PRO A 59 5.44 -6.86 -16.90
C PRO A 59 5.64 -6.33 -18.33
N ASN A 60 5.29 -7.14 -19.34
CA ASN A 60 5.39 -6.73 -20.74
C ASN A 60 4.34 -5.67 -21.09
N LEU A 61 3.09 -5.83 -20.60
CA LEU A 61 2.03 -4.85 -20.80
C LEU A 61 2.37 -3.50 -20.16
N ILE A 62 3.04 -3.52 -19.01
CA ILE A 62 3.50 -2.29 -18.32
C ILE A 62 4.55 -1.58 -19.17
N LYS A 63 5.59 -2.30 -19.63
CA LYS A 63 6.67 -1.74 -20.45
C LYS A 63 6.16 -1.12 -21.75
N GLU A 64 5.12 -1.70 -22.34
CA GLU A 64 4.51 -1.22 -23.58
C GLU A 64 3.40 -0.17 -23.34
N ASN A 65 3.15 0.22 -22.09
CA ASN A 65 2.02 1.08 -21.68
C ASN A 65 0.65 0.58 -22.22
N ARG A 66 0.48 -0.73 -22.27
CA ARG A 66 -0.72 -1.42 -22.81
C ARG A 66 -1.61 -2.01 -21.72
N VAL A 67 -1.37 -1.65 -20.47
CA VAL A 67 -2.22 -2.06 -19.35
C VAL A 67 -3.59 -1.44 -19.53
N SER A 68 -4.63 -2.28 -19.56
CA SER A 68 -6.04 -1.88 -19.61
C SER A 68 -6.62 -1.66 -18.20
N ASN A 69 -7.94 -1.73 -18.07
CA ASN A 69 -8.60 -1.62 -16.78
C ASN A 69 -8.28 -2.82 -15.89
N LEU A 70 -7.92 -2.56 -14.64
CA LEU A 70 -7.56 -3.58 -13.65
C LEU A 70 -8.41 -3.46 -12.38
N ILE A 71 -8.70 -4.59 -11.76
CA ILE A 71 -9.15 -4.69 -10.38
C ILE A 71 -8.14 -5.53 -9.60
N LEU A 72 -7.51 -4.91 -8.62
CA LEU A 72 -6.54 -5.53 -7.72
C LEU A 72 -7.26 -5.97 -6.44
N ALA A 73 -7.48 -7.25 -6.27
CA ALA A 73 -8.10 -7.82 -5.07
C ALA A 73 -7.05 -8.51 -4.19
N GLY A 74 -7.18 -8.43 -2.87
CA GLY A 74 -6.28 -9.13 -1.97
C GLY A 74 -6.26 -8.53 -0.56
N PRO A 75 -5.63 -9.20 0.42
CA PRO A 75 -5.63 -8.76 1.81
C PRO A 75 -4.91 -7.43 2.00
N PRO A 76 -5.09 -6.77 3.16
CA PRO A 76 -4.30 -5.60 3.53
C PRO A 76 -2.80 -5.88 3.42
N GLY A 77 -2.00 -4.88 3.07
CA GLY A 77 -0.54 -5.00 2.99
C GLY A 77 0.03 -5.90 1.88
N SER A 78 -0.82 -6.51 1.03
CA SER A 78 -0.39 -7.35 -0.11
C SER A 78 0.27 -6.59 -1.25
N GLY A 79 0.22 -5.25 -1.25
CA GLY A 79 0.88 -4.41 -2.24
C GLY A 79 -0.01 -3.82 -3.34
N LYS A 80 -1.35 -3.88 -3.24
CA LYS A 80 -2.29 -3.34 -4.25
C LYS A 80 -1.98 -1.91 -4.70
N THR A 81 -1.95 -0.98 -3.74
CA THR A 81 -1.65 0.44 -3.99
C THR A 81 -0.23 0.65 -4.52
N THR A 82 0.71 -0.18 -4.09
CA THR A 82 2.09 -0.17 -4.56
C THR A 82 2.17 -0.63 -6.02
N LEU A 83 1.54 -1.74 -6.35
CA LEU A 83 1.49 -2.26 -7.73
C LEU A 83 0.85 -1.25 -8.68
N ALA A 84 -0.27 -0.62 -8.29
CA ALA A 84 -0.89 0.45 -9.06
C ALA A 84 0.07 1.63 -9.32
N SER A 85 0.86 2.01 -8.29
CA SER A 85 1.85 3.09 -8.44
C SER A 85 2.99 2.69 -9.38
N VAL A 86 3.48 1.47 -9.28
CA VAL A 86 4.54 0.95 -10.15
C VAL A 86 4.07 0.86 -11.61
N ILE A 87 2.84 0.35 -11.84
CA ILE A 87 2.23 0.31 -13.17
C ILE A 87 2.22 1.70 -13.81
N ALA A 88 1.77 2.70 -13.06
CA ALA A 88 1.72 4.07 -13.58
C ALA A 88 3.12 4.66 -13.81
N THR A 89 4.05 4.45 -12.87
CA THR A 89 5.42 4.99 -12.96
C THR A 89 6.19 4.41 -14.14
N GLU A 90 6.19 3.10 -14.31
CA GLU A 90 6.89 2.45 -15.42
C GLU A 90 6.22 2.69 -16.78
N GLY A 91 4.88 2.82 -16.79
CA GLY A 91 4.13 3.24 -17.97
C GLY A 91 4.27 4.73 -18.29
N ASN A 92 5.08 5.49 -17.52
CA ASN A 92 5.21 6.95 -17.63
C ASN A 92 3.85 7.68 -17.60
N CYS A 93 2.91 7.17 -16.80
CA CYS A 93 1.57 7.67 -16.64
C CYS A 93 1.39 8.38 -15.30
N LYS A 94 0.50 9.36 -15.27
CA LYS A 94 0.01 9.93 -14.01
C LYS A 94 -0.94 8.94 -13.32
N LEU A 95 -0.98 8.97 -11.99
CA LEU A 95 -1.93 8.20 -11.19
C LEU A 95 -2.78 9.16 -10.37
N LEU A 96 -3.99 9.45 -10.84
CA LEU A 96 -4.96 10.22 -10.07
C LEU A 96 -5.69 9.30 -9.12
N ARG A 97 -5.70 9.66 -7.83
CA ARG A 97 -6.18 8.78 -6.76
C ARG A 97 -7.49 9.29 -6.18
N VAL A 98 -8.42 8.37 -6.01
CA VAL A 98 -9.68 8.56 -5.28
C VAL A 98 -9.75 7.49 -4.20
N ASN A 99 -10.08 7.88 -2.98
CA ASN A 99 -10.33 6.93 -1.89
C ASN A 99 -11.85 6.81 -1.71
N ALA A 100 -12.41 5.63 -1.99
CA ALA A 100 -13.84 5.41 -1.94
C ALA A 100 -14.46 5.53 -0.52
N VAL A 101 -13.63 5.53 0.54
CA VAL A 101 -14.10 5.75 1.92
C VAL A 101 -14.40 7.22 2.19
N THR A 102 -13.59 8.13 1.66
CA THR A 102 -13.66 9.56 1.97
C THR A 102 -14.27 10.40 0.85
N SER A 103 -14.22 9.90 -0.38
CA SER A 103 -14.64 10.67 -1.56
C SER A 103 -16.13 10.52 -1.87
N ASN A 104 -16.74 11.62 -2.26
CA ASN A 104 -18.13 11.67 -2.72
C ASN A 104 -18.24 11.61 -4.25
N ALA A 105 -19.50 11.52 -4.76
CA ALA A 105 -19.76 11.44 -6.19
C ALA A 105 -19.33 12.69 -7.00
N SER A 106 -19.30 13.86 -6.38
CA SER A 106 -18.84 15.11 -7.04
C SER A 106 -17.33 15.06 -7.27
N GLU A 107 -16.57 14.70 -6.24
CA GLU A 107 -15.11 14.55 -6.30
C GLU A 107 -14.69 13.48 -7.31
N LEU A 108 -15.42 12.34 -7.35
CA LEU A 108 -15.22 11.32 -8.36
C LEU A 108 -15.39 11.87 -9.78
N ARG A 109 -16.49 12.62 -10.05
CA ARG A 109 -16.73 13.24 -11.37
C ARG A 109 -15.63 14.25 -11.74
N GLU A 110 -15.17 15.05 -10.81
CA GLU A 110 -14.08 16.00 -11.04
C GLU A 110 -12.78 15.28 -11.39
N THR A 111 -12.46 14.22 -10.66
CA THR A 111 -11.27 13.41 -10.93
C THR A 111 -11.37 12.72 -12.30
N ILE A 112 -12.53 12.19 -12.68
CA ILE A 112 -12.77 11.63 -14.02
C ILE A 112 -12.50 12.67 -15.10
N LYS A 113 -13.01 13.91 -14.93
CA LYS A 113 -12.74 15.01 -15.89
C LYS A 113 -11.25 15.31 -16.02
N LEU A 114 -10.50 15.28 -14.91
CA LEU A 114 -9.05 15.47 -14.94
C LEU A 114 -8.33 14.33 -15.66
N VAL A 115 -8.75 13.07 -15.45
CA VAL A 115 -8.18 11.91 -16.17
C VAL A 115 -8.39 12.09 -17.67
N LYS A 116 -9.60 12.43 -18.11
CA LYS A 116 -9.93 12.69 -19.51
C LYS A 116 -9.09 13.84 -20.09
N TYR A 117 -8.87 14.90 -19.32
CA TYR A 117 -8.02 16.02 -19.74
C TYR A 117 -6.57 15.60 -20.02
N TYR A 118 -6.01 14.67 -19.22
CA TYR A 118 -4.66 14.15 -19.45
C TYR A 118 -4.60 13.11 -20.57
N GLY A 119 -5.72 12.49 -20.93
CA GLY A 119 -5.83 11.39 -21.87
C GLY A 119 -5.53 10.02 -21.25
N SER A 120 -6.25 9.00 -21.71
CA SER A 120 -6.14 7.65 -21.14
C SER A 120 -4.76 7.02 -21.33
N GLU A 121 -4.01 7.38 -22.39
CA GLU A 121 -2.64 6.91 -22.59
C GLU A 121 -1.63 7.46 -21.57
N ASN A 122 -1.94 8.59 -20.92
CA ASN A 122 -1.03 9.31 -20.02
C ASN A 122 -1.47 9.25 -18.55
N CYS A 123 -2.63 8.70 -18.27
CA CYS A 123 -3.20 8.77 -16.93
C CYS A 123 -4.04 7.53 -16.59
N PHE A 124 -3.91 7.09 -15.34
CA PHE A 124 -4.80 6.11 -14.71
C PHE A 124 -5.65 6.78 -13.63
N LEU A 125 -6.90 6.35 -13.53
CA LEU A 125 -7.73 6.59 -12.37
C LEU A 125 -7.52 5.43 -11.39
N PHE A 126 -6.96 5.70 -10.22
CA PHE A 126 -6.84 4.74 -9.15
C PHE A 126 -7.95 4.96 -8.12
N VAL A 127 -8.77 3.93 -7.90
CA VAL A 127 -9.82 3.95 -6.87
C VAL A 127 -9.43 2.97 -5.77
N ASP A 128 -9.03 3.50 -4.61
CA ASP A 128 -8.73 2.69 -3.43
C ASP A 128 -10.01 2.33 -2.69
N GLU A 129 -10.08 1.10 -2.15
CA GLU A 129 -11.24 0.53 -1.47
C GLU A 129 -12.53 0.60 -2.31
N LEU A 130 -12.43 0.26 -3.61
CA LEU A 130 -13.52 0.36 -4.60
C LEU A 130 -14.85 -0.25 -4.10
N HIS A 131 -14.81 -1.29 -3.27
CA HIS A 131 -15.97 -1.94 -2.67
C HIS A 131 -16.80 -1.01 -1.75
N ARG A 132 -16.25 0.13 -1.34
CA ARG A 132 -16.97 1.14 -0.54
C ARG A 132 -17.87 2.05 -1.37
N PHE A 133 -17.66 2.12 -2.68
CA PHE A 133 -18.58 2.83 -3.55
C PHE A 133 -19.89 2.08 -3.66
N ASN A 134 -21.00 2.80 -3.53
CA ASN A 134 -22.33 2.27 -3.84
C ASN A 134 -22.51 2.05 -5.35
N LYS A 135 -23.59 1.34 -5.74
CA LYS A 135 -23.84 1.02 -7.15
C LYS A 135 -23.86 2.26 -8.05
N ALA A 136 -24.53 3.34 -7.62
CA ALA A 136 -24.61 4.56 -8.41
C ALA A 136 -23.25 5.25 -8.62
N GLN A 137 -22.34 5.15 -7.64
CA GLN A 137 -20.97 5.66 -7.80
C GLN A 137 -20.12 4.77 -8.73
N GLN A 138 -20.32 3.45 -8.68
CA GLN A 138 -19.66 2.54 -9.61
C GLN A 138 -20.21 2.73 -11.04
N ASP A 139 -21.51 2.97 -11.21
CA ASP A 139 -22.14 3.26 -12.50
C ASP A 139 -21.57 4.54 -13.15
N LEU A 140 -21.10 5.52 -12.36
CA LEU A 140 -20.46 6.72 -12.90
C LEU A 140 -19.14 6.41 -13.64
N LEU A 141 -18.49 5.30 -13.34
CA LEU A 141 -17.23 4.90 -13.99
C LEU A 141 -17.49 4.21 -15.35
N LEU A 142 -18.66 3.56 -15.53
CA LEU A 142 -18.92 2.69 -16.65
C LEU A 142 -18.77 3.35 -18.02
N PRO A 143 -19.39 4.51 -18.30
CA PRO A 143 -19.32 5.11 -19.65
C PRO A 143 -17.88 5.39 -20.08
N ASP A 144 -17.07 5.85 -19.17
CA ASP A 144 -15.69 6.29 -19.44
C ASP A 144 -14.70 5.13 -19.50
N VAL A 145 -14.96 4.07 -18.73
CA VAL A 145 -14.22 2.80 -18.79
C VAL A 145 -14.57 2.04 -20.08
N GLU A 146 -15.83 2.07 -20.49
CA GLU A 146 -16.34 1.41 -21.70
C GLU A 146 -15.84 2.07 -22.97
N SER A 147 -15.83 3.41 -23.03
CA SER A 147 -15.30 4.18 -24.15
C SER A 147 -13.78 4.16 -24.23
N GLY A 148 -13.08 3.74 -23.17
CA GLY A 148 -11.62 3.80 -23.06
C GLY A 148 -11.05 5.20 -22.78
N GLU A 149 -11.93 6.19 -22.48
CA GLU A 149 -11.48 7.54 -22.09
C GLU A 149 -10.81 7.56 -20.72
N VAL A 150 -11.11 6.55 -19.87
CA VAL A 150 -10.50 6.36 -18.56
C VAL A 150 -9.92 4.95 -18.45
N ARG A 151 -8.66 4.83 -18.10
CA ARG A 151 -8.05 3.57 -17.66
C ARG A 151 -8.17 3.48 -16.14
N LEU A 152 -8.92 2.49 -15.67
CA LEU A 152 -9.21 2.27 -14.26
C LEU A 152 -8.25 1.26 -13.63
N ILE A 153 -7.73 1.58 -12.45
CA ILE A 153 -7.14 0.60 -11.53
C ILE A 153 -7.93 0.66 -10.22
N GLY A 154 -8.82 -0.31 -9.97
CA GLY A 154 -9.55 -0.44 -8.72
C GLY A 154 -8.77 -1.31 -7.72
N ALA A 155 -8.74 -0.95 -6.45
CA ALA A 155 -8.20 -1.80 -5.38
C ALA A 155 -9.30 -2.16 -4.39
N THR A 156 -9.31 -3.41 -3.93
CA THR A 156 -10.28 -3.90 -2.93
C THR A 156 -9.65 -4.95 -2.02
N THR A 157 -10.04 -4.93 -0.75
CA THR A 157 -9.70 -5.98 0.23
C THR A 157 -10.75 -7.08 0.30
N HIS A 158 -11.91 -6.88 -0.32
CA HIS A 158 -13.05 -7.80 -0.33
C HIS A 158 -13.11 -8.58 -1.65
N ASN A 159 -13.88 -9.67 -1.67
CA ASN A 159 -14.11 -10.42 -2.90
C ASN A 159 -14.88 -9.56 -3.91
N PRO A 160 -14.28 -9.24 -5.07
CA PRO A 160 -14.88 -8.32 -6.04
C PRO A 160 -16.27 -8.73 -6.52
N ARG A 161 -16.52 -10.03 -6.62
CA ARG A 161 -17.80 -10.58 -7.12
C ARG A 161 -19.03 -10.21 -6.29
N TYR A 162 -18.83 -9.86 -5.00
CA TYR A 162 -19.94 -9.49 -4.12
C TYR A 162 -20.16 -7.99 -4.00
N TYR A 163 -19.12 -7.20 -4.28
CA TYR A 163 -19.14 -5.77 -3.98
C TYR A 163 -19.02 -4.88 -5.21
N ILE A 164 -18.55 -5.42 -6.33
CA ILE A 164 -18.37 -4.66 -7.56
C ILE A 164 -19.44 -5.14 -8.55
N ILE A 165 -20.08 -4.18 -9.24
CA ILE A 165 -21.14 -4.49 -10.20
C ILE A 165 -20.59 -5.27 -11.39
N ASP A 166 -21.38 -6.23 -11.88
CA ASP A 166 -20.99 -7.10 -13.00
C ASP A 166 -20.59 -6.34 -14.28
N PRO A 167 -21.27 -5.24 -14.66
CA PRO A 167 -20.84 -4.45 -15.81
C PRO A 167 -19.42 -3.89 -15.70
N LEU A 168 -18.99 -3.50 -14.50
CA LEU A 168 -17.61 -3.02 -14.27
C LEU A 168 -16.60 -4.16 -14.25
N LEU A 169 -16.97 -5.29 -13.60
CA LEU A 169 -16.12 -6.49 -13.56
C LEU A 169 -15.84 -7.04 -14.96
N SER A 170 -16.84 -7.06 -15.84
CA SER A 170 -16.70 -7.58 -17.21
C SER A 170 -15.76 -6.75 -18.09
N ARG A 171 -15.47 -5.51 -17.72
CA ARG A 171 -14.59 -4.57 -18.45
C ARG A 171 -13.20 -4.43 -17.84
N CYS A 172 -12.96 -5.12 -16.74
CA CYS A 172 -11.68 -5.06 -16.01
C CYS A 172 -11.05 -6.45 -15.93
N GLN A 173 -9.73 -6.50 -16.03
CA GLN A 173 -8.97 -7.71 -15.68
C GLN A 173 -8.84 -7.79 -14.17
N LEU A 174 -9.25 -8.92 -13.58
CA LEU A 174 -9.10 -9.18 -12.15
C LEU A 174 -7.72 -9.79 -11.87
N LEU A 175 -6.96 -9.17 -11.01
CA LEU A 175 -5.70 -9.68 -10.47
C LEU A 175 -5.84 -9.89 -8.96
N THR A 176 -5.63 -11.12 -8.51
CA THR A 176 -5.70 -11.46 -7.08
C THR A 176 -4.29 -11.49 -6.50
N LEU A 177 -4.05 -10.64 -5.51
CA LEU A 177 -2.80 -10.59 -4.77
C LEU A 177 -2.91 -11.48 -3.53
N ASP A 178 -1.89 -12.29 -3.32
CA ASP A 178 -1.80 -13.18 -2.16
C ASP A 178 -1.16 -12.48 -0.95
N PRO A 179 -1.38 -12.99 0.27
CA PRO A 179 -0.59 -12.60 1.43
C PRO A 179 0.90 -12.82 1.14
N ILE A 180 1.75 -11.90 1.57
CA ILE A 180 3.20 -12.04 1.30
C ILE A 180 3.78 -13.13 2.20
N PRO A 181 4.49 -14.14 1.65
CA PRO A 181 5.08 -15.21 2.46
C PRO A 181 6.06 -14.68 3.51
N ALA A 182 6.04 -15.24 4.72
CA ALA A 182 6.89 -14.81 5.84
C ALA A 182 8.39 -14.75 5.48
N LYS A 183 8.88 -15.74 4.73
CA LYS A 183 10.28 -15.76 4.23
C LYS A 183 10.61 -14.57 3.32
N THR A 184 9.63 -14.07 2.58
CA THR A 184 9.78 -12.90 1.70
C THR A 184 9.75 -11.61 2.52
N ILE A 185 8.87 -11.55 3.53
CA ILE A 185 8.82 -10.44 4.49
C ILE A 185 10.14 -10.35 5.29
N GLU A 186 10.67 -11.50 5.77
CA GLU A 186 11.98 -11.54 6.46
C GLU A 186 13.08 -10.87 5.63
N LYS A 187 13.18 -11.21 4.33
CA LYS A 187 14.15 -10.57 3.43
C LYS A 187 13.92 -9.07 3.29
N ALA A 188 12.67 -8.63 3.19
CA ALA A 188 12.31 -7.21 3.08
C ALA A 188 12.67 -6.45 4.37
N LEU A 189 12.44 -7.02 5.56
CA LEU A 189 12.84 -6.47 6.83
C LEU A 189 14.37 -6.37 6.97
N ASN A 190 15.10 -7.40 6.57
CA ASN A 190 16.56 -7.38 6.57
C ASN A 190 17.12 -6.31 5.63
N HIS A 191 16.52 -6.15 4.45
CA HIS A 191 16.87 -5.07 3.53
C HIS A 191 16.60 -3.69 4.16
N ALA A 192 15.46 -3.49 4.81
CA ALA A 192 15.11 -2.23 5.48
C ALA A 192 16.07 -1.86 6.62
N LEU A 193 16.55 -2.85 7.39
CA LEU A 193 17.56 -2.63 8.44
C LEU A 193 18.92 -2.17 7.89
N LYS A 194 19.29 -2.61 6.70
CA LYS A 194 20.59 -2.31 6.08
C LYS A 194 20.56 -1.06 5.20
N ASN A 195 19.39 -0.68 4.70
CA ASN A 195 19.25 0.45 3.79
C ASN A 195 19.39 1.77 4.56
N THR A 196 20.43 2.54 4.23
CA THR A 196 20.72 3.84 4.86
C THR A 196 19.93 5.00 4.25
N SER A 197 19.49 4.88 2.98
CA SER A 197 18.82 5.96 2.27
C SER A 197 17.35 6.06 2.65
N ASN A 198 16.62 4.93 2.55
CA ASN A 198 15.17 4.87 2.76
C ASN A 198 14.77 4.03 3.97
N GLY A 199 15.69 3.22 4.48
CA GLY A 199 15.45 2.28 5.58
C GLY A 199 15.82 2.81 6.95
N LEU A 200 16.32 1.90 7.78
CA LEU A 200 16.72 2.12 9.17
C LEU A 200 18.24 1.98 9.36
N GLY A 201 19.02 1.88 8.28
CA GLY A 201 20.48 1.63 8.34
C GLY A 201 21.28 2.69 9.12
N GLU A 202 20.79 3.93 9.20
CA GLU A 202 21.41 4.99 10.03
C GLU A 202 21.40 4.65 11.52
N GLN A 203 20.40 3.90 12.00
CA GLN A 203 20.30 3.47 13.39
C GLN A 203 21.36 2.38 13.73
N ALA A 204 21.92 1.73 12.70
CA ALA A 204 22.88 0.65 12.80
C ALA A 204 22.44 -0.51 13.73
N CYS A 205 21.14 -0.67 13.92
CA CYS A 205 20.58 -1.80 14.66
C CYS A 205 20.74 -3.09 13.85
N THR A 206 20.92 -4.22 14.54
CA THR A 206 21.06 -5.54 13.91
C THR A 206 20.02 -6.51 14.48
N ALA A 207 19.58 -7.46 13.65
CA ALA A 207 18.69 -8.53 14.06
C ALA A 207 19.22 -9.86 13.52
N THR A 208 18.98 -10.95 14.26
CA THR A 208 19.21 -12.29 13.73
C THR A 208 18.08 -12.65 12.77
N LYS A 209 18.34 -13.66 11.92
CA LYS A 209 17.32 -14.17 10.99
C LYS A 209 16.06 -14.63 11.74
N SER A 210 16.22 -15.35 12.86
CA SER A 210 15.13 -15.82 13.72
C SER A 210 14.24 -14.67 14.21
N ILE A 211 14.82 -13.55 14.63
CA ILE A 211 14.08 -12.33 15.04
C ILE A 211 13.24 -11.76 13.90
N LEU A 212 13.81 -11.67 12.69
CA LEU A 212 13.11 -11.17 11.53
C LEU A 212 12.00 -12.13 11.06
N GLU A 213 12.21 -13.45 11.17
CA GLU A 213 11.19 -14.45 10.90
C GLU A 213 10.01 -14.35 11.88
N GLN A 214 10.28 -14.14 13.18
CA GLN A 214 9.22 -13.91 14.16
C GLN A 214 8.38 -12.67 13.82
N LEU A 215 9.02 -11.53 13.47
CA LEU A 215 8.30 -10.33 13.04
C LEU A 215 7.49 -10.55 11.76
N ALA A 216 8.03 -11.33 10.84
CA ALA A 216 7.35 -11.68 9.59
C ALA A 216 6.09 -12.54 9.85
N ILE A 217 6.18 -13.52 10.76
CA ILE A 217 5.03 -14.35 11.15
C ILE A 217 3.96 -13.48 11.84
N LEU A 218 4.36 -12.63 12.79
CA LEU A 218 3.45 -11.72 13.49
C LEU A 218 2.73 -10.71 12.57
N SER A 219 3.26 -10.47 11.38
CA SER A 219 2.64 -9.57 10.42
C SER A 219 1.54 -10.22 9.57
N GLU A 220 1.38 -11.57 9.61
CA GLU A 220 0.32 -12.32 8.93
C GLU A 220 0.24 -12.01 7.42
N GLY A 221 1.38 -11.86 6.77
CA GLY A 221 1.45 -11.55 5.32
C GLY A 221 1.25 -10.08 4.95
N ASP A 222 1.08 -9.19 5.92
CA ASP A 222 0.99 -7.74 5.72
C ASP A 222 2.37 -7.07 5.87
N LEU A 223 3.00 -6.72 4.74
CA LEU A 223 4.32 -6.08 4.73
C LEU A 223 4.32 -4.69 5.37
N ARG A 224 3.22 -3.95 5.28
CA ARG A 224 3.09 -2.63 5.93
C ARG A 224 3.11 -2.78 7.44
N LYS A 225 2.38 -3.78 7.98
CA LYS A 225 2.37 -4.15 9.39
C LYS A 225 3.77 -4.56 9.86
N ALA A 226 4.48 -5.37 9.06
CA ALA A 226 5.85 -5.80 9.34
C ALA A 226 6.83 -4.62 9.43
N TYR A 227 6.79 -3.70 8.48
CA TYR A 227 7.63 -2.49 8.51
C TYR A 227 7.33 -1.59 9.72
N ASN A 228 6.04 -1.41 10.05
CA ASN A 228 5.65 -0.63 11.23
C ASN A 228 6.18 -1.26 12.53
N PHE A 229 6.15 -2.60 12.65
CA PHE A 229 6.70 -3.31 13.80
C PHE A 229 8.19 -3.07 13.93
N LEU A 230 8.92 -3.26 12.83
CA LEU A 230 10.37 -3.06 12.80
C LEU A 230 10.74 -1.61 13.13
N GLU A 231 10.06 -0.63 12.54
CA GLU A 231 10.29 0.80 12.78
C GLU A 231 10.08 1.15 14.25
N THR A 232 8.96 0.74 14.84
CA THR A 232 8.65 1.01 16.26
C THR A 232 9.70 0.41 17.20
N ILE A 233 10.13 -0.84 16.94
CA ILE A 233 11.15 -1.48 17.76
C ILE A 233 12.49 -0.75 17.65
N VAL A 234 12.92 -0.43 16.44
CA VAL A 234 14.21 0.23 16.20
C VAL A 234 14.23 1.65 16.75
N GLU A 235 13.15 2.42 16.62
CA GLU A 235 13.04 3.78 17.16
C GLU A 235 13.00 3.81 18.70
N GLY A 236 12.48 2.75 19.32
CA GLY A 236 12.50 2.58 20.78
C GLY A 236 13.85 2.13 21.36
N LEU A 237 14.84 1.82 20.53
CA LEU A 237 16.15 1.31 20.96
C LEU A 237 17.28 2.32 20.74
N PRO A 238 18.33 2.30 21.60
CA PRO A 238 19.56 3.04 21.33
C PRO A 238 20.20 2.59 20.00
N THR A 239 20.92 3.50 19.34
CA THR A 239 21.67 3.17 18.11
C THR A 239 22.65 2.02 18.34
N LYS A 240 22.93 1.25 17.28
CA LYS A 240 23.84 0.08 17.29
C LYS A 240 23.39 -1.06 18.23
N THR A 241 22.12 -1.11 18.58
CA THR A 241 21.58 -2.18 19.44
C THR A 241 21.25 -3.42 18.62
N LYS A 242 21.53 -4.60 19.20
CA LYS A 242 21.07 -5.88 18.67
C LYS A 242 19.65 -6.14 19.16
N ILE A 243 18.71 -6.27 18.23
CA ILE A 243 17.32 -6.61 18.54
C ILE A 243 17.28 -8.04 19.10
N SER A 244 16.61 -8.23 20.22
CA SER A 244 16.47 -9.50 20.94
C SER A 244 14.99 -9.92 21.03
N GLU A 245 14.74 -11.16 21.37
CA GLU A 245 13.39 -11.67 21.66
C GLU A 245 12.68 -10.89 22.77
N GLY A 246 13.44 -10.43 23.78
CA GLY A 246 12.91 -9.58 24.85
C GLY A 246 12.27 -8.29 24.32
N HIS A 247 12.86 -7.68 23.28
CA HIS A 247 12.30 -6.48 22.65
C HIS A 247 10.99 -6.79 21.89
N ILE A 248 10.91 -7.95 21.22
CA ILE A 248 9.66 -8.38 20.55
C ILE A 248 8.57 -8.66 21.59
N LYS A 249 8.90 -9.39 22.65
CA LYS A 249 7.95 -9.70 23.74
C LYS A 249 7.45 -8.43 24.43
N GLY A 250 8.33 -7.45 24.67
CA GLY A 250 7.97 -6.13 25.19
C GLY A 250 7.00 -5.40 24.28
N PHE A 251 7.31 -5.34 22.97
CA PHE A 251 6.46 -4.74 21.96
C PHE A 251 5.08 -5.40 21.86
N CYS A 252 5.01 -6.74 21.90
CA CYS A 252 3.75 -7.48 21.88
C CYS A 252 2.89 -7.19 23.12
N ARG A 253 3.51 -7.12 24.32
CA ARG A 253 2.80 -6.78 25.59
C ARG A 253 2.22 -5.37 25.56
N GLU A 254 2.99 -4.39 25.14
CA GLU A 254 2.51 -3.00 25.02
C GLU A 254 1.34 -2.89 24.04
N ARG A 255 1.32 -3.74 23.03
CA ARG A 255 0.27 -3.76 22.02
C ARG A 255 -1.01 -4.42 22.55
N SER A 256 -0.92 -5.55 23.25
CA SER A 256 -2.09 -6.21 23.85
C SER A 256 -2.79 -5.28 24.85
N ILE A 257 -2.08 -4.53 25.66
CA ILE A 257 -2.68 -3.56 26.61
C ILE A 257 -3.52 -2.49 25.88
N ARG A 258 -3.21 -2.18 24.62
CA ARG A 258 -3.99 -1.24 23.80
C ARG A 258 -5.18 -1.91 23.09
N TYR A 259 -5.10 -3.22 22.79
CA TYR A 259 -6.14 -3.97 22.07
C TYR A 259 -7.22 -4.58 22.97
N ASP A 260 -6.95 -4.81 24.24
CA ASP A 260 -7.91 -5.36 25.22
C ASP A 260 -9.17 -4.50 25.47
N ARG A 261 -9.36 -3.44 24.70
CA ARG A 261 -10.61 -2.66 24.72
C ARG A 261 -11.63 -3.03 23.66
N ASP A 262 -11.27 -3.77 22.60
CA ASP A 262 -12.19 -3.96 21.48
C ASP A 262 -12.30 -5.37 20.84
N GLU A 263 -11.41 -6.38 21.06
CA GLU A 263 -11.61 -7.73 20.47
C GLU A 263 -10.80 -8.86 21.17
N ASP A 264 -11.50 -9.83 21.77
CA ASP A 264 -10.97 -10.95 22.57
C ASP A 264 -10.35 -12.13 21.77
N GLU A 265 -10.37 -12.17 20.44
CA GLU A 265 -10.04 -13.41 19.69
C GLU A 265 -8.59 -13.55 19.17
N HIS A 266 -7.83 -12.49 19.05
CA HIS A 266 -6.46 -12.55 18.49
C HIS A 266 -5.33 -12.75 19.51
N TYR A 267 -5.64 -12.72 20.81
CA TYR A 267 -4.65 -12.82 21.88
C TYR A 267 -4.03 -14.22 22.02
N ASN A 268 -4.78 -15.27 21.71
CA ASN A 268 -4.35 -16.65 21.91
C ASN A 268 -3.28 -17.10 20.90
N THR A 269 -3.21 -16.51 19.70
CA THR A 269 -2.25 -16.94 18.68
C THR A 269 -0.81 -16.51 19.00
N CYS A 270 -0.60 -15.35 19.62
CA CYS A 270 0.74 -14.89 19.99
C CYS A 270 1.34 -15.68 21.19
N LEU A 271 0.50 -16.19 22.08
CA LEU A 271 0.94 -16.96 23.24
C LEU A 271 1.24 -18.43 22.92
N LEU A 272 0.49 -19.04 21.98
CA LEU A 272 0.69 -20.44 21.60
C LEU A 272 2.06 -20.68 20.94
N TYR A 273 2.55 -19.77 20.13
CA TYR A 273 3.87 -19.91 19.48
C TYR A 273 5.06 -19.64 20.39
N THR A 274 4.85 -19.08 21.60
CA THR A 274 5.93 -18.84 22.57
C THR A 274 6.04 -19.92 23.64
N SER A 275 5.01 -20.80 23.82
CA SER A 275 5.03 -21.90 24.78
C SER A 275 5.52 -23.21 24.14
N ASP A 276 5.14 -23.52 22.90
CA ASP A 276 5.48 -24.81 22.27
C ASP A 276 6.96 -24.91 21.85
N ALA A 277 7.64 -23.77 21.64
CA ALA A 277 9.08 -23.77 21.33
C ALA A 277 9.97 -23.98 22.56
N ALA A 278 9.43 -23.94 23.78
CA ALA A 278 10.18 -24.13 25.01
C ALA A 278 10.16 -25.60 25.51
N ASP A 279 9.18 -26.39 25.09
CA ASP A 279 9.00 -27.77 25.58
C ASP A 279 9.67 -28.84 24.69
N GLU A 280 10.10 -28.50 23.47
CA GLU A 280 10.82 -29.45 22.60
C GLU A 280 12.35 -29.54 22.83
N LEU A 281 12.90 -28.74 23.75
CA LEU A 281 14.35 -28.74 24.07
C LEU A 281 14.68 -29.44 25.38
N THR A 282 13.75 -30.16 26.04
CA THR A 282 13.97 -30.89 27.29
C THR A 282 13.46 -32.34 27.28
N SER A 283 13.52 -32.98 26.13
CA SER A 283 13.35 -34.45 26.11
C SER A 283 14.43 -35.12 25.27
#